data_5c54b09debdfa7119d10d0ed205afded
#
_entry.id   5c54b09debdfa7119d10d0ed205afded
#
_cell.length_a   1.000
_cell.length_b   1.000
_cell.length_c   1.000
_cell.angle_alpha   90.00
_cell.angle_beta   90.00
_cell.angle_gamma   90.00
#
_symmetry.space_group_name_H-M   'P 1'
#
loop_
_entity.id
_entity.type
_entity.pdbx_description
1 polymer ?
#
loop_
_entity_poly.entity_id
_entity_poly.type
_entity_poly.pdbx_seq_one_letter_code
_entity_poly.pdbx_strand_id
1 'polypeptide(L)' 'MNENNIDQFTTKQLVEELKKREGVGTTVIEPYKNKCVSFSGPAIVLCVID' A
#
# COMPACT_ATOMS: atom_id res chain seq x y z
N MET A 1 16.42 -15.36 -11.39
CA MET A 1 16.27 -14.94 -11.11
C MET A 1 15.81 -14.51 -10.55
N ASN A 2 15.81 -14.36 -10.12
CA ASN A 2 15.27 -13.95 -9.56
C ASN A 2 15.26 -12.99 -9.21
N GLU A 3 15.45 -12.62 -9.56
CA GLU A 3 15.28 -11.65 -9.33
C GLU A 3 14.49 -11.21 -8.52
N ASN A 4 14.11 -11.75 -8.05
CA ASN A 4 13.15 -11.51 -7.11
C ASN A 4 13.71 -11.17 -5.83
N ASN A 5 14.36 -10.10 -5.75
CA ASN A 5 14.89 -9.59 -4.51
C ASN A 5 13.92 -8.61 -3.89
N ILE A 6 12.64 -8.94 -4.00
CA ILE A 6 11.62 -8.05 -3.50
C ILE A 6 11.71 -7.88 -1.99
N ASP A 7 12.24 -8.87 -1.29
CA ASP A 7 12.43 -8.77 0.16
C ASP A 7 13.55 -7.82 0.55
N GLN A 8 14.33 -7.36 -0.42
CA GLN A 8 15.37 -6.38 -0.16
C GLN A 8 14.89 -4.94 -0.27
N PHE A 9 13.65 -4.76 -0.72
CA PHE A 9 13.07 -3.43 -0.81
C PHE A 9 12.41 -3.06 0.51
N THR A 10 12.50 -1.80 0.90
CA THR A 10 11.85 -1.34 2.11
C THR A 10 10.35 -1.23 1.88
N THR A 11 9.60 -1.21 2.98
CA THR A 11 8.17 -1.02 2.90
C THR A 11 7.84 0.26 2.15
N LYS A 12 8.58 1.33 2.43
CA LYS A 12 8.35 2.60 1.77
C LYS A 12 8.51 2.48 0.25
N GLN A 13 9.57 1.79 -0.18
CA GLN A 13 9.82 1.61 -1.61
C GLN A 13 8.69 0.83 -2.27
N LEU A 14 8.22 -0.21 -1.62
CA LEU A 14 7.15 -1.02 -2.17
C LEU A 14 5.84 -0.25 -2.24
N VAL A 15 5.55 0.56 -1.23
CA VAL A 15 4.34 1.38 -1.22
C VAL A 15 4.39 2.40 -2.35
N GLU A 16 5.54 3.05 -2.54
CA GLU A 16 5.67 4.04 -3.61
C GLU A 16 5.47 3.41 -4.97
N GLU A 17 5.95 2.21 -5.15
CA GLU A 17 5.78 1.52 -6.42
C GLU A 17 4.33 1.13 -6.63
N LEU A 18 3.65 0.65 -5.60
CA LEU A 18 2.26 0.25 -5.71
C LEU A 18 1.34 1.42 -6.02
N LYS A 19 1.66 2.60 -5.51
CA LYS A 19 0.84 3.78 -5.77
C LYS A 19 0.75 4.11 -7.24
N LYS A 20 1.74 3.69 -8.01
CA LYS A 20 1.79 3.98 -9.43
C LYS A 20 0.99 3.00 -10.26
N ARG A 21 0.56 1.91 -9.67
CA ARG A 21 -0.08 0.84 -10.43
C ARG A 21 -1.55 1.13 -10.63
N GLU A 22 -2.06 0.74 -11.80
CA GLU A 22 -3.50 0.80 -12.04
C GLU A 22 -4.19 -0.18 -11.12
N GLY A 23 -5.38 0.15 -10.72
CA GLY A 23 -6.14 -0.72 -9.85
C GLY A 23 -5.79 -0.59 -8.39
N VAL A 24 -4.86 0.30 -8.05
CA VAL A 24 -4.47 0.53 -6.67
C VAL A 24 -4.89 1.92 -6.26
N GLY A 25 -5.81 1.98 -5.28
CA GLY A 25 -6.20 3.25 -4.69
C GLY A 25 -5.45 3.42 -3.38
N THR A 26 -5.01 4.63 -3.10
CA THR A 26 -4.23 4.92 -1.93
C THR A 26 -4.91 5.99 -1.09
N THR A 27 -5.01 5.72 0.21
CA THR A 27 -5.53 6.69 1.16
C THR A 27 -4.47 6.87 2.24
N VAL A 28 -4.11 8.12 2.49
CA VAL A 28 -3.12 8.45 3.50
C VAL A 28 -3.84 8.99 4.73
N ILE A 29 -3.53 8.42 5.89
CA ILE A 29 -4.08 8.88 7.15
C ILE A 29 -2.96 9.55 7.90
N GLU A 30 -3.10 10.85 8.15
CA GLU A 30 -2.07 11.62 8.80
C GLU A 30 -2.04 11.32 10.29
N PRO A 31 -0.91 11.63 10.96
CA PRO A 31 -0.80 11.37 12.39
C PRO A 31 -1.93 12.03 13.18
N TYR A 32 -2.41 11.30 14.17
CA TYR A 32 -3.48 11.77 15.06
C TYR A 32 -4.82 11.99 14.37
N LYS A 33 -4.99 11.42 13.19
CA LYS A 33 -6.24 11.50 12.47
C LYS A 33 -6.87 10.13 12.37
N ASN A 34 -8.18 10.11 12.34
CA ASN A 34 -8.95 8.89 12.11
C ASN A 34 -9.70 9.03 10.82
N LYS A 35 -9.87 7.93 10.14
CA LYS A 35 -10.57 7.96 8.87
C LYS A 35 -11.34 6.66 8.68
N CYS A 36 -12.58 6.80 8.25
CA CYS A 36 -13.39 5.66 7.89
C CYS A 36 -13.35 5.48 6.39
N VAL A 37 -13.09 4.26 5.96
CA VAL A 37 -13.00 3.96 4.54
C VAL A 37 -13.84 2.73 4.27
N SER A 38 -14.65 2.80 3.23
CA SER A 38 -15.49 1.68 2.82
C SER A 38 -14.94 1.08 1.55
N PHE A 39 -15.01 -0.24 1.50
CA PHE A 39 -14.53 -0.97 0.34
C PHE A 39 -15.60 -1.91 -0.13
N SER A 40 -15.64 -2.12 -1.43
CA SER A 40 -16.46 -3.18 -2.00
C SER A 40 -15.55 -4.07 -2.81
N GLY A 41 -15.85 -5.33 -2.79
CA GLY A 41 -14.96 -6.31 -3.35
C GLY A 41 -15.49 -7.04 -4.53
N PRO A 42 -14.63 -7.91 -5.02
CA PRO A 42 -13.42 -8.41 -4.35
C PRO A 42 -12.29 -7.39 -4.33
N ALA A 43 -11.58 -7.35 -3.21
CA ALA A 43 -10.47 -6.43 -3.03
C ALA A 43 -9.50 -6.97 -2.00
N ILE A 44 -8.27 -6.49 -2.04
CA ILE A 44 -7.27 -6.79 -1.02
C ILE A 44 -6.92 -5.47 -0.35
N VAL A 45 -6.98 -5.44 0.97
CA VAL A 45 -6.70 -4.23 1.74
C VAL A 45 -5.45 -4.45 2.56
N LEU A 46 -4.49 -3.55 2.42
CA LEU A 46 -3.25 -3.59 3.17
C LEU A 46 -3.15 -2.38 4.07
N CYS A 47 -2.66 -2.59 5.28
CA CYS A 47 -2.44 -1.52 6.22
C CYS A 47 -0.94 -1.33 6.41
N VAL A 48 -0.46 -0.15 6.11
CA VAL A 48 0.96 0.18 6.32
C VAL A 48 1.03 1.22 7.42
N ILE A 49 1.69 0.88 8.49
CA ILE A 49 1.77 1.72 9.67
C ILE A 49 3.22 2.14 9.87
N ASP A 50 3.43 3.43 9.96
CA ASP A 50 4.76 3.98 10.20
C ASP A 50 4.94 4.36 11.66
#